data_cef285c748df6d99b39c68dc3cb33042
#
_entry.id   cef285c748df6d99b39c68dc3cb33042
#
_cell.length_a   1.000
_cell.length_b   1.000
_cell.length_c   1.000
_cell.angle_alpha   90.00
_cell.angle_beta   90.00
_cell.angle_gamma   90.00
#
_symmetry.space_group_name_H-M   'P 1'
#
loop_
_entity.id
_entity.type
_entity.pdbx_description
1 polymer ?
#
loop_
_entity_poly.entity_id
_entity_poly.type
_entity_poly.pdbx_seq_one_letter_code
_entity_poly.pdbx_strand_id
1 'polypeptide(L)'
;YSSNGEGFAEHDFLTGKERTFAMDEFPTKEELIERYKSEANDGNGLTEQEMSVIEQPFCTGQNIFPPRYYQRNAVNRTVGAIAKGQNRVLLVMATGTGKTYTAFQIVWRLLKSGLKKKVLYLADRNILVDQSIQQDFKPLNKVTHKIDFSKDKNHLEELGSYQVFFALYQQLIGQNDAKNYKELFPNPDYFDLVIVDECHRGSAKDDSN
;
A
#
# COMPACT_ATOMS: atom_id res chain seq x y z
N TYR A 1 26.36 -0.59 -0.98
CA TYR A 1 27.68 -0.72 -1.63
C TYR A 1 28.31 0.64 -1.80
N SER A 2 29.62 0.72 -1.55
CA SER A 2 30.47 1.88 -1.86
C SER A 2 31.69 1.41 -2.66
N SER A 3 32.28 2.28 -3.47
CA SER A 3 33.47 1.96 -4.26
C SER A 3 34.41 3.16 -4.33
N ASN A 4 35.71 2.88 -4.32
CA ASN A 4 36.79 3.85 -4.56
C ASN A 4 37.40 3.72 -5.97
N GLY A 5 36.84 2.85 -6.82
CA GLY A 5 37.33 2.55 -8.15
C GLY A 5 38.34 1.40 -8.22
N GLU A 6 38.79 0.85 -7.08
CA GLU A 6 39.70 -0.32 -7.00
C GLU A 6 38.94 -1.57 -6.52
N GLY A 7 37.81 -1.41 -5.81
CA GLY A 7 36.98 -2.48 -5.32
C GLY A 7 35.68 -1.96 -4.77
N PHE A 8 34.87 -2.86 -4.21
CA PHE A 8 33.59 -2.55 -3.55
C PHE A 8 33.63 -2.95 -2.08
N ALA A 9 33.05 -2.10 -1.24
CA ALA A 9 32.67 -2.45 0.13
C ALA A 9 31.15 -2.59 0.23
N GLU A 10 30.71 -3.71 0.78
CA GLU A 10 29.32 -3.99 1.12
C GLU A 10 29.11 -3.85 2.61
N HIS A 11 28.06 -3.14 3.01
CA HIS A 11 27.46 -3.26 4.32
C HIS A 11 26.07 -3.86 4.13
N ASP A 12 25.86 -5.08 4.62
CA ASP A 12 24.60 -5.78 4.51
C ASP A 12 23.72 -5.41 5.71
N PHE A 13 22.68 -4.63 5.47
CA PHE A 13 21.73 -4.20 6.51
C PHE A 13 20.83 -5.31 7.07
N LEU A 14 20.76 -6.47 6.40
CA LEU A 14 19.97 -7.61 6.89
C LEU A 14 20.75 -8.38 7.96
N THR A 15 22.05 -8.58 7.73
CA THR A 15 22.89 -9.43 8.57
C THR A 15 23.90 -8.65 9.41
N GLY A 16 24.10 -7.36 9.11
CA GLY A 16 25.15 -6.54 9.71
C GLY A 16 26.56 -6.91 9.25
N LYS A 17 26.71 -7.81 8.28
CA LYS A 17 28.02 -8.23 7.79
C LYS A 17 28.62 -7.21 6.84
N GLU A 18 29.94 -7.06 6.92
CA GLU A 18 30.74 -6.28 5.97
C GLU A 18 31.58 -7.22 5.12
N ARG A 19 31.66 -6.91 3.83
CA ARG A 19 32.43 -7.66 2.83
C ARG A 19 33.12 -6.70 1.89
N THR A 20 34.26 -7.11 1.35
CA THR A 20 34.98 -6.39 0.28
C THR A 20 35.15 -7.30 -0.93
N PHE A 21 35.00 -6.74 -2.12
CA PHE A 21 35.09 -7.44 -3.39
C PHE A 21 36.04 -6.69 -4.32
N ALA A 22 36.73 -7.43 -5.17
CA ALA A 22 37.43 -6.84 -6.32
C ALA A 22 36.40 -6.29 -7.33
N MET A 23 36.85 -5.45 -8.27
CA MET A 23 35.98 -4.80 -9.25
C MET A 23 35.22 -5.79 -10.14
N ASP A 24 35.83 -6.94 -10.41
CA ASP A 24 35.27 -8.03 -11.23
C ASP A 24 34.44 -9.05 -10.43
N GLU A 25 34.43 -8.94 -9.11
CA GLU A 25 33.70 -9.85 -8.20
C GLU A 25 32.37 -9.28 -7.68
N PHE A 26 31.88 -8.19 -8.28
CA PHE A 26 30.61 -7.63 -7.84
C PHE A 26 29.46 -8.65 -8.04
N PRO A 27 28.65 -8.93 -7.00
CA PRO A 27 27.65 -9.98 -7.08
C PRO A 27 26.61 -9.70 -8.18
N THR A 28 26.20 -10.75 -8.87
CA THR A 28 25.13 -10.69 -9.87
C THR A 28 23.79 -10.34 -9.23
N LYS A 29 22.83 -9.90 -10.06
CA LYS A 29 21.47 -9.64 -9.60
C LYS A 29 20.82 -10.90 -8.99
N GLU A 30 21.07 -12.04 -9.59
CA GLU A 30 20.55 -13.34 -9.17
C GLU A 30 21.10 -13.74 -7.80
N GLU A 31 22.40 -13.57 -7.58
CA GLU A 31 23.05 -13.82 -6.28
C GLU A 31 22.55 -12.87 -5.20
N LEU A 32 22.32 -11.59 -5.52
CA LEU A 32 21.75 -10.63 -4.58
C LEU A 32 20.31 -10.98 -4.20
N ILE A 33 19.51 -11.41 -5.16
CA ILE A 33 18.12 -11.86 -4.92
C ILE A 33 18.13 -13.10 -4.04
N GLU A 34 18.97 -14.09 -4.34
CA GLU A 34 19.05 -15.34 -3.56
C GLU A 34 19.51 -15.08 -2.12
N ARG A 35 20.52 -14.23 -1.94
CA ARG A 35 20.96 -13.80 -0.60
C ARG A 35 19.84 -13.08 0.16
N TYR A 36 19.13 -12.16 -0.52
CA TYR A 36 18.01 -11.48 0.09
C TYR A 36 16.89 -12.45 0.51
N LYS A 37 16.61 -13.46 -0.31
CA LYS A 37 15.60 -14.48 -0.03
C LYS A 37 15.97 -15.35 1.17
N SER A 38 17.24 -15.79 1.25
CA SER A 38 17.70 -16.71 2.27
C SER A 38 18.09 -16.05 3.59
N GLU A 39 18.68 -14.84 3.53
CA GLU A 39 19.19 -14.13 4.71
C GLU A 39 18.14 -13.21 5.38
N ALA A 40 16.98 -12.98 4.74
CA ALA A 40 15.88 -12.20 5.32
C ALA A 40 15.37 -12.82 6.63
N ASN A 41 14.77 -12.00 7.48
CA ASN A 41 14.15 -12.41 8.74
C ASN A 41 15.13 -13.19 9.66
N ASP A 42 16.31 -12.62 9.87
CA ASP A 42 17.39 -13.18 10.69
C ASP A 42 17.83 -14.59 10.24
N GLY A 43 17.88 -14.81 8.93
CA GLY A 43 18.31 -16.06 8.32
C GLY A 43 17.20 -17.13 8.21
N ASN A 44 15.96 -16.78 8.56
CA ASN A 44 14.82 -17.68 8.38
C ASN A 44 14.24 -17.66 6.95
N GLY A 45 14.75 -16.75 6.12
CA GLY A 45 14.27 -16.56 4.75
C GLY A 45 12.96 -15.78 4.64
N LEU A 46 12.53 -15.54 3.41
CA LEU A 46 11.25 -14.89 3.12
C LEU A 46 10.10 -15.87 3.21
N THR A 47 9.00 -15.43 3.81
CA THR A 47 7.74 -16.17 3.78
C THR A 47 7.13 -16.18 2.38
N GLU A 48 6.20 -17.10 2.08
CA GLU A 48 5.46 -17.13 0.82
C GLU A 48 4.72 -15.80 0.56
N GLN A 49 4.20 -15.17 1.60
CA GLN A 49 3.53 -13.88 1.52
C GLN A 49 4.48 -12.75 1.13
N GLU A 50 5.67 -12.71 1.75
CA GLU A 50 6.70 -11.73 1.38
C GLU A 50 7.17 -11.94 -0.05
N MET A 51 7.38 -13.17 -0.46
CA MET A 51 7.75 -13.52 -1.82
C MET A 51 6.71 -13.06 -2.83
N SER A 52 5.43 -13.38 -2.61
CA SER A 52 4.34 -13.00 -3.51
C SER A 52 4.25 -11.49 -3.73
N VAL A 53 4.48 -10.70 -2.66
CA VAL A 53 4.47 -9.24 -2.73
C VAL A 53 5.72 -8.68 -3.42
N ILE A 54 6.90 -9.26 -3.14
CA ILE A 54 8.17 -8.81 -3.74
C ILE A 54 8.17 -9.05 -5.25
N GLU A 55 7.67 -10.19 -5.70
CA GLU A 55 7.59 -10.56 -7.10
C GLU A 55 6.52 -9.80 -7.87
N GLN A 56 5.53 -9.23 -7.17
CA GLN A 56 4.49 -8.46 -7.82
C GLN A 56 5.02 -7.12 -8.36
N PRO A 57 5.01 -6.88 -9.69
CA PRO A 57 5.50 -5.64 -10.28
C PRO A 57 4.59 -4.46 -9.96
N PHE A 58 5.16 -3.25 -10.07
CA PHE A 58 4.37 -2.02 -10.09
C PHE A 58 3.39 -2.02 -11.27
N CYS A 59 2.24 -1.38 -11.09
CA CYS A 59 1.35 -1.10 -12.21
C CYS A 59 2.03 -0.12 -13.16
N THR A 60 2.22 -0.56 -14.38
CA THR A 60 2.77 0.25 -15.49
C THR A 60 1.87 0.10 -16.71
N GLY A 61 1.86 1.07 -17.60
CA GLY A 61 1.03 1.02 -18.83
C GLY A 61 0.99 2.36 -19.53
N GLN A 62 0.18 2.42 -20.57
CA GLN A 62 -0.06 3.66 -21.31
C GLN A 62 -0.67 4.70 -20.34
N ASN A 63 -0.03 5.84 -20.16
CA ASN A 63 -0.39 6.90 -19.21
C ASN A 63 -0.18 6.58 -17.71
N ILE A 64 0.54 5.50 -17.38
CA ILE A 64 0.96 5.23 -15.98
C ILE A 64 2.47 5.36 -15.94
N PHE A 65 2.95 6.44 -15.33
CA PHE A 65 4.37 6.68 -15.19
C PHE A 65 4.98 5.71 -14.15
N PRO A 66 6.25 5.29 -14.35
CA PRO A 66 6.94 4.52 -13.33
C PRO A 66 7.09 5.35 -12.04
N PRO A 67 7.05 4.72 -10.87
CA PRO A 67 7.18 5.44 -9.61
C PRO A 67 8.55 6.12 -9.50
N ARG A 68 8.57 7.34 -8.99
CA ARG A 68 9.80 8.03 -8.62
C ARG A 68 10.51 7.27 -7.51
N TYR A 69 11.81 7.49 -7.31
CA TYR A 69 12.62 6.74 -6.36
C TYR A 69 12.03 6.71 -4.93
N TYR A 70 11.57 7.84 -4.43
CA TYR A 70 10.98 7.96 -3.10
C TYR A 70 9.60 7.26 -2.99
N GLN A 71 8.79 7.29 -4.07
CA GLN A 71 7.54 6.56 -4.15
C GLN A 71 7.80 5.05 -4.16
N ARG A 72 8.80 4.61 -4.94
CA ARG A 72 9.24 3.21 -4.97
C ARG A 72 9.66 2.73 -3.59
N ASN A 73 10.45 3.52 -2.87
CA ASN A 73 10.88 3.21 -1.51
C ASN A 73 9.69 3.13 -0.55
N ALA A 74 8.76 4.10 -0.61
CA ALA A 74 7.56 4.12 0.22
C ALA A 74 6.70 2.87 -0.04
N VAL A 75 6.41 2.56 -1.31
CA VAL A 75 5.62 1.37 -1.68
C VAL A 75 6.30 0.10 -1.21
N ASN A 76 7.59 -0.10 -1.54
CA ASN A 76 8.32 -1.33 -1.19
C ASN A 76 8.36 -1.56 0.33
N ARG A 77 8.66 -0.51 1.11
CA ARG A 77 8.69 -0.60 2.58
C ARG A 77 7.31 -0.90 3.15
N THR A 78 6.26 -0.27 2.62
CA THR A 78 4.90 -0.49 3.11
C THR A 78 4.40 -1.90 2.82
N VAL A 79 4.54 -2.37 1.58
CA VAL A 79 4.06 -3.72 1.23
C VAL A 79 4.88 -4.81 1.93
N GLY A 80 6.19 -4.60 2.10
CA GLY A 80 7.05 -5.50 2.87
C GLY A 80 6.69 -5.53 4.35
N ALA A 81 6.38 -4.38 4.96
CA ALA A 81 5.92 -4.29 6.34
C ALA A 81 4.59 -5.04 6.55
N ILE A 82 3.63 -4.87 5.62
CA ILE A 82 2.35 -5.57 5.64
C ILE A 82 2.53 -7.08 5.47
N ALA A 83 3.41 -7.51 4.57
CA ALA A 83 3.72 -8.93 4.36
C ALA A 83 4.31 -9.58 5.62
N LYS A 84 5.10 -8.82 6.39
CA LYS A 84 5.65 -9.22 7.70
C LYS A 84 4.65 -9.18 8.86
N GLY A 85 3.37 -8.89 8.57
CA GLY A 85 2.32 -8.86 9.59
C GLY A 85 2.23 -7.57 10.40
N GLN A 86 2.87 -6.47 9.94
CA GLN A 86 2.68 -5.17 10.60
C GLN A 86 1.25 -4.65 10.38
N ASN A 87 0.57 -4.33 11.49
CA ASN A 87 -0.82 -3.91 11.48
C ASN A 87 -1.00 -2.40 11.21
N ARG A 88 0.05 -1.59 11.32
CA ARG A 88 -0.02 -0.14 11.11
C ARG A 88 1.25 0.36 10.44
N VAL A 89 1.07 1.19 9.42
CA VAL A 89 2.16 1.86 8.71
C VAL A 89 1.78 3.33 8.54
N LEU A 90 2.68 4.24 8.85
CA LEU A 90 2.52 5.67 8.61
C LEU A 90 3.45 6.10 7.47
N LEU A 91 2.87 6.72 6.44
CA LEU A 91 3.61 7.37 5.36
C LEU A 91 3.48 8.89 5.48
N VAL A 92 4.61 9.57 5.64
CA VAL A 92 4.67 11.03 5.66
C VAL A 92 5.20 11.50 4.31
N MET A 93 4.35 12.16 3.54
CA MET A 93 4.67 12.65 2.20
C MET A 93 4.16 14.08 2.03
N ALA A 94 4.98 14.95 1.45
CA ALA A 94 4.62 16.34 1.19
C ALA A 94 3.47 16.45 0.15
N THR A 95 2.75 17.57 0.16
CA THR A 95 1.74 17.86 -0.85
C THR A 95 2.37 17.88 -2.26
N GLY A 96 1.67 17.34 -3.26
CA GLY A 96 2.17 17.28 -4.64
C GLY A 96 3.20 16.19 -4.94
N THR A 97 3.59 15.36 -3.96
CA THR A 97 4.56 14.26 -4.17
C THR A 97 3.92 12.97 -4.69
N GLY A 98 2.59 12.96 -4.94
CA GLY A 98 1.86 11.81 -5.46
C GLY A 98 1.47 10.80 -4.37
N LYS A 99 0.92 11.27 -3.24
CA LYS A 99 0.37 10.42 -2.17
C LYS A 99 -0.64 9.42 -2.71
N THR A 100 -1.62 9.88 -3.48
CA THR A 100 -2.68 9.04 -4.06
C THR A 100 -2.12 7.99 -5.00
N TYR A 101 -1.16 8.38 -5.87
CA TYR A 101 -0.45 7.45 -6.73
C TYR A 101 0.33 6.38 -5.92
N THR A 102 0.99 6.79 -4.84
CA THR A 102 1.72 5.86 -3.95
C THR A 102 0.75 4.88 -3.29
N ALA A 103 -0.39 5.37 -2.79
CA ALA A 103 -1.45 4.52 -2.22
C ALA A 103 -2.02 3.55 -3.26
N PHE A 104 -2.27 4.02 -4.50
CA PHE A 104 -2.70 3.16 -5.61
C PHE A 104 -1.71 2.02 -5.86
N GLN A 105 -0.41 2.30 -5.94
CA GLN A 105 0.61 1.27 -6.18
C GLN A 105 0.70 0.25 -5.03
N ILE A 106 0.50 0.69 -3.79
CA ILE A 106 0.41 -0.20 -2.62
C ILE A 106 -0.80 -1.13 -2.77
N VAL A 107 -1.98 -0.57 -3.04
CA VAL A 107 -3.22 -1.34 -3.24
C VAL A 107 -3.08 -2.32 -4.40
N TRP A 108 -2.56 -1.85 -5.54
CA TRP A 108 -2.32 -2.70 -6.70
C TRP A 108 -1.48 -3.93 -6.37
N ARG A 109 -0.33 -3.74 -5.73
CA ARG A 109 0.58 -4.83 -5.39
C ARG A 109 -0.03 -5.81 -4.39
N LEU A 110 -0.71 -5.30 -3.37
CA LEU A 110 -1.36 -6.14 -2.34
C LEU A 110 -2.54 -6.94 -2.88
N LEU A 111 -3.35 -6.37 -3.78
CA LEU A 111 -4.43 -7.08 -4.43
C LEU A 111 -3.92 -8.12 -5.44
N LYS A 112 -2.94 -7.75 -6.27
CA LYS A 112 -2.40 -8.64 -7.31
C LYS A 112 -1.58 -9.80 -6.74
N SER A 113 -0.90 -9.60 -5.62
CA SER A 113 -0.23 -10.69 -4.89
C SER A 113 -1.20 -11.59 -4.13
N GLY A 114 -2.47 -11.22 -4.01
CA GLY A 114 -3.46 -11.94 -3.21
C GLY A 114 -3.32 -11.78 -1.71
N LEU A 115 -2.36 -10.96 -1.23
CA LEU A 115 -2.15 -10.74 0.20
C LEU A 115 -3.31 -10.00 0.87
N LYS A 116 -3.98 -9.11 0.12
CA LYS A 116 -5.18 -8.40 0.53
C LYS A 116 -6.26 -8.56 -0.53
N LYS A 117 -7.54 -8.55 -0.11
CA LYS A 117 -8.70 -8.80 -0.98
C LYS A 117 -9.70 -7.66 -0.97
N LYS A 118 -9.89 -7.01 0.19
CA LYS A 118 -10.86 -5.95 0.40
C LYS A 118 -10.19 -4.74 1.03
N VAL A 119 -10.18 -3.63 0.35
CA VAL A 119 -9.52 -2.39 0.74
C VAL A 119 -10.54 -1.28 0.94
N LEU A 120 -10.49 -0.60 2.07
CA LEU A 120 -11.22 0.63 2.33
C LEU A 120 -10.27 1.82 2.23
N TYR A 121 -10.57 2.77 1.34
CA TYR A 121 -9.84 4.02 1.19
C TYR A 121 -10.69 5.18 1.74
N LEU A 122 -10.21 5.81 2.79
CA LEU A 122 -10.88 6.93 3.45
C LEU A 122 -10.24 8.24 3.04
N ALA A 123 -11.04 9.15 2.50
CA ALA A 123 -10.62 10.49 2.10
C ALA A 123 -11.40 11.58 2.86
N ASP A 124 -10.83 12.79 2.86
CA ASP A 124 -11.42 13.95 3.52
C ASP A 124 -12.54 14.62 2.68
N ARG A 125 -12.43 14.57 1.35
CA ARG A 125 -13.33 15.30 0.43
C ARG A 125 -13.79 14.47 -0.75
N ASN A 126 -15.06 14.66 -1.14
CA ASN A 126 -15.68 14.00 -2.31
C ASN A 126 -14.91 14.22 -3.62
N ILE A 127 -14.48 15.44 -3.89
CA ILE A 127 -13.69 15.77 -5.09
C ILE A 127 -12.41 14.93 -5.18
N LEU A 128 -11.73 14.71 -4.04
CA LEU A 128 -10.51 13.89 -4.00
C LEU A 128 -10.81 12.42 -4.29
N VAL A 129 -11.94 11.91 -3.80
CA VAL A 129 -12.40 10.54 -4.11
C VAL A 129 -12.61 10.37 -5.60
N ASP A 130 -13.38 11.25 -6.23
CA ASP A 130 -13.72 11.15 -7.65
C ASP A 130 -12.49 11.28 -8.53
N GLN A 131 -11.56 12.21 -8.22
CA GLN A 131 -10.30 12.37 -8.90
C GLN A 131 -9.40 11.12 -8.74
N SER A 132 -9.29 10.57 -7.54
CA SER A 132 -8.49 9.37 -7.26
C SER A 132 -8.98 8.18 -8.08
N ILE A 133 -10.31 7.95 -8.13
CA ILE A 133 -10.90 6.85 -8.89
C ILE A 133 -10.66 7.04 -10.39
N GLN A 134 -10.85 8.25 -10.91
CA GLN A 134 -10.76 8.52 -12.35
C GLN A 134 -9.32 8.58 -12.87
N GLN A 135 -8.36 8.94 -12.04
CA GLN A 135 -6.96 9.12 -12.42
C GLN A 135 -6.11 7.93 -11.97
N ASP A 136 -5.68 7.94 -10.71
CA ASP A 136 -4.70 6.97 -10.22
C ASP A 136 -5.26 5.55 -10.13
N PHE A 137 -6.51 5.38 -9.67
CA PHE A 137 -7.15 4.07 -9.51
C PHE A 137 -7.87 3.56 -10.78
N LYS A 138 -7.77 4.28 -11.90
CA LYS A 138 -8.36 3.87 -13.18
C LYS A 138 -8.06 2.42 -13.58
N PRO A 139 -6.86 1.86 -13.36
CA PRO A 139 -6.60 0.45 -13.66
C PRO A 139 -7.41 -0.55 -12.83
N LEU A 140 -7.94 -0.11 -11.69
CA LEU A 140 -8.78 -0.89 -10.78
C LEU A 140 -10.27 -0.51 -10.86
N ASN A 141 -10.69 0.34 -11.81
CA ASN A 141 -12.05 0.88 -11.88
C ASN A 141 -13.15 -0.19 -11.86
N LYS A 142 -12.92 -1.34 -12.51
CA LYS A 142 -13.88 -2.45 -12.56
C LYS A 142 -14.15 -3.11 -11.22
N VAL A 143 -13.24 -2.97 -10.28
CA VAL A 143 -13.31 -3.55 -8.93
C VAL A 143 -13.36 -2.49 -7.84
N THR A 144 -13.56 -1.23 -8.24
CA THR A 144 -13.63 -0.07 -7.34
C THR A 144 -15.07 0.40 -7.20
N HIS A 145 -15.48 0.69 -5.97
CA HIS A 145 -16.79 1.21 -5.63
C HIS A 145 -16.67 2.42 -4.70
N LYS A 146 -17.44 3.47 -4.95
CA LYS A 146 -17.61 4.60 -4.06
C LYS A 146 -18.86 4.36 -3.22
N ILE A 147 -18.72 4.26 -1.91
CA ILE A 147 -19.83 3.96 -1.00
C ILE A 147 -20.85 5.09 -1.02
N ASP A 148 -22.11 4.72 -1.29
CA ASP A 148 -23.30 5.57 -1.17
C ASP A 148 -24.31 4.85 -0.27
N PHE A 149 -24.34 5.21 1.01
CA PHE A 149 -25.18 4.54 2.01
C PHE A 149 -26.67 4.52 1.66
N SER A 150 -27.15 5.49 0.87
CA SER A 150 -28.57 5.55 0.49
C SER A 150 -28.93 4.52 -0.58
N LYS A 151 -28.00 4.22 -1.49
CA LYS A 151 -28.20 3.30 -2.61
C LYS A 151 -27.77 1.89 -2.25
N ASP A 152 -26.61 1.76 -1.61
CA ASP A 152 -25.94 0.49 -1.39
C ASP A 152 -26.73 -0.45 -0.45
N LYS A 153 -27.57 0.09 0.43
CA LYS A 153 -28.49 -0.71 1.27
C LYS A 153 -29.39 -1.65 0.47
N ASN A 154 -29.72 -1.28 -0.75
CA ASN A 154 -30.59 -2.06 -1.62
C ASN A 154 -29.81 -3.02 -2.56
N HIS A 155 -28.48 -2.96 -2.55
CA HIS A 155 -27.60 -3.68 -3.49
C HIS A 155 -26.46 -4.40 -2.79
N LEU A 156 -26.70 -4.93 -1.58
CA LEU A 156 -25.66 -5.57 -0.75
C LEU A 156 -24.93 -6.73 -1.45
N GLU A 157 -25.63 -7.49 -2.28
CA GLU A 157 -25.04 -8.62 -3.01
C GLU A 157 -23.99 -8.16 -4.02
N GLU A 158 -24.22 -7.01 -4.65
CA GLU A 158 -23.30 -6.45 -5.65
C GLU A 158 -21.98 -5.97 -5.01
N LEU A 159 -22.02 -5.51 -3.73
CA LEU A 159 -20.84 -5.05 -3.02
C LEU A 159 -19.78 -6.15 -2.87
N GLY A 160 -20.20 -7.41 -2.85
CA GLY A 160 -19.29 -8.56 -2.79
C GLY A 160 -18.31 -8.63 -3.96
N SER A 161 -18.67 -8.10 -5.14
CA SER A 161 -17.85 -8.14 -6.35
C SER A 161 -16.69 -7.13 -6.35
N TYR A 162 -16.79 -6.04 -5.58
CA TYR A 162 -15.77 -5.01 -5.51
C TYR A 162 -14.64 -5.37 -4.53
N GLN A 163 -13.45 -4.86 -4.81
CA GLN A 163 -12.24 -5.06 -4.00
C GLN A 163 -11.74 -3.79 -3.33
N VAL A 164 -11.99 -2.61 -3.94
CA VAL A 164 -11.57 -1.32 -3.42
C VAL A 164 -12.80 -0.45 -3.18
N PHE A 165 -12.97 0.00 -1.96
CA PHE A 165 -14.07 0.84 -1.56
C PHE A 165 -13.57 2.23 -1.15
N PHE A 166 -14.19 3.26 -1.68
CA PHE A 166 -13.92 4.65 -1.30
C PHE A 166 -15.04 5.20 -0.45
N ALA A 167 -14.68 5.83 0.66
CA ALA A 167 -15.62 6.53 1.53
C ALA A 167 -14.99 7.82 2.09
N LEU A 168 -15.86 8.71 2.61
CA LEU A 168 -15.41 9.86 3.37
C LEU A 168 -15.31 9.49 4.85
N TYR A 169 -14.31 10.04 5.55
CA TYR A 169 -14.18 9.81 6.97
C TYR A 169 -15.44 10.33 7.72
N GLN A 170 -16.04 11.48 7.30
CA GLN A 170 -17.22 12.05 7.93
C GLN A 170 -18.40 11.08 7.90
N GLN A 171 -18.47 10.22 6.88
CA GLN A 171 -19.48 9.17 6.77
C GLN A 171 -19.36 8.08 7.84
N LEU A 172 -18.17 7.95 8.46
CA LEU A 172 -17.89 6.94 9.49
C LEU A 172 -17.99 7.48 10.92
N ILE A 173 -17.93 8.80 11.12
CA ILE A 173 -17.82 9.45 12.43
C ILE A 173 -19.20 9.89 12.96
N GLY A 174 -20.18 10.16 12.11
CA GLY A 174 -21.54 10.56 12.49
C GLY A 174 -22.27 9.44 13.22
N GLN A 175 -23.05 9.77 14.27
CA GLN A 175 -23.80 8.76 15.02
C GLN A 175 -24.77 7.95 14.14
N ASN A 176 -25.38 8.59 13.14
CA ASN A 176 -26.25 7.93 12.17
C ASN A 176 -25.45 7.20 11.08
N ASP A 177 -24.32 7.75 10.69
CA ASP A 177 -23.49 7.22 9.61
C ASP A 177 -22.71 5.98 10.04
N ALA A 178 -22.23 5.93 11.30
CA ALA A 178 -21.61 4.74 11.87
C ALA A 178 -22.56 3.54 11.91
N LYS A 179 -23.85 3.78 12.12
CA LYS A 179 -24.90 2.76 12.05
C LYS A 179 -25.08 2.26 10.62
N ASN A 180 -25.13 3.17 9.66
CA ASN A 180 -25.24 2.84 8.24
C ASN A 180 -24.09 1.98 7.75
N TYR A 181 -22.86 2.28 8.20
CA TYR A 181 -21.68 1.49 7.87
C TYR A 181 -21.78 0.05 8.40
N LYS A 182 -22.22 -0.13 9.64
CA LYS A 182 -22.43 -1.47 10.23
C LYS A 182 -23.55 -2.25 9.55
N GLU A 183 -24.53 -1.56 8.99
CA GLU A 183 -25.60 -2.19 8.20
C GLU A 183 -25.09 -2.71 6.86
N LEU A 184 -24.20 -1.96 6.18
CA LEU A 184 -23.60 -2.39 4.92
C LEU A 184 -22.52 -3.46 5.11
N PHE A 185 -21.73 -3.35 6.17
CA PHE A 185 -20.60 -4.22 6.45
C PHE A 185 -20.68 -4.76 7.88
N PRO A 186 -21.60 -5.71 8.14
CA PRO A 186 -21.81 -6.25 9.48
C PRO A 186 -20.63 -7.06 10.02
N ASN A 187 -19.80 -7.62 9.13
CA ASN A 187 -18.58 -8.30 9.51
C ASN A 187 -17.48 -7.27 9.78
N PRO A 188 -16.93 -7.17 11.01
CA PRO A 188 -15.84 -6.25 11.32
C PRO A 188 -14.56 -6.53 10.53
N ASP A 189 -14.37 -7.76 10.08
CA ASP A 189 -13.21 -8.20 9.29
C ASP A 189 -13.45 -8.15 7.77
N TYR A 190 -14.50 -7.43 7.32
CA TYR A 190 -14.82 -7.32 5.90
C TYR A 190 -13.69 -6.67 5.09
N PHE A 191 -13.05 -5.65 5.66
CA PHE A 191 -11.88 -5.00 5.08
C PHE A 191 -10.60 -5.50 5.74
N ASP A 192 -9.70 -6.03 4.95
CA ASP A 192 -8.40 -6.52 5.38
C ASP A 192 -7.27 -5.48 5.24
N LEU A 193 -7.59 -4.33 4.65
CA LEU A 193 -6.73 -3.15 4.59
C LEU A 193 -7.57 -1.86 4.65
N VAL A 194 -7.18 -0.93 5.52
CA VAL A 194 -7.75 0.42 5.56
C VAL A 194 -6.64 1.43 5.27
N ILE A 195 -6.87 2.29 4.28
CA ILE A 195 -6.00 3.41 3.96
C ILE A 195 -6.71 4.70 4.35
N VAL A 196 -6.03 5.53 5.12
CA VAL A 196 -6.55 6.81 5.59
C VAL A 196 -5.70 7.92 5.01
N ASP A 197 -6.25 8.66 4.04
CA ASP A 197 -5.58 9.81 3.44
C ASP A 197 -5.76 11.04 4.32
N GLU A 198 -4.75 11.91 4.40
CA GLU A 198 -4.73 13.13 5.23
C GLU A 198 -5.15 12.86 6.70
N CYS A 199 -4.65 11.78 7.30
CA CYS A 199 -5.09 11.26 8.61
C CYS A 199 -4.96 12.28 9.77
N HIS A 200 -4.14 13.33 9.62
CA HIS A 200 -4.01 14.41 10.59
C HIS A 200 -5.28 15.26 10.74
N ARG A 201 -6.18 15.26 9.75
CA ARG A 201 -7.45 16.00 9.78
C ARG A 201 -8.55 15.29 10.56
N GLY A 202 -8.46 13.96 10.69
CA GLY A 202 -9.44 13.16 11.44
C GLY A 202 -9.27 13.21 12.95
N SER A 203 -8.14 13.72 13.46
CA SER A 203 -7.84 13.83 14.90
C SER A 203 -8.09 15.21 15.50
N ALA A 204 -8.42 16.22 14.69
CA ALA A 204 -8.81 17.52 15.19
C ALA A 204 -10.23 17.44 15.78
N LYS A 205 -10.35 17.05 17.04
CA LYS A 205 -11.46 17.54 17.86
C LYS A 205 -11.23 19.03 17.98
N ASP A 206 -12.18 19.83 17.52
CA ASP A 206 -12.28 21.21 17.92
C ASP A 206 -12.47 21.25 19.45
N ASP A 207 -11.37 21.39 20.18
CA ASP A 207 -11.40 21.91 21.55
C ASP A 207 -11.59 23.43 21.47
N SER A 208 -12.69 23.84 20.85
CA SER A 208 -13.20 25.19 20.91
C SER A 208 -14.35 25.21 21.93
N ASN A 209 -13.97 25.42 23.17
CA ASN A 209 -14.76 26.10 24.20
C ASN A 209 -13.89 27.11 24.90
#